data_014608609c28ff89ad396dc3b57689b6
#
_entry.id   014608609c28ff89ad396dc3b57689b6
#
_cell.length_a   1.000
_cell.length_b   1.000
_cell.length_c   1.000
_cell.angle_alpha   90.00
_cell.angle_beta   90.00
_cell.angle_gamma   90.00
#
_symmetry.space_group_name_H-M   'P 1'
#
loop_
_entity.id
_entity.type
_entity.pdbx_description
1 polymer ?
#
loop_
_entity_poly.entity_id
_entity_poly.type
_entity_poly.pdbx_seq_one_letter_code
_entity_poly.pdbx_strand_id
1 'polypeptide(L)'
;MKRYFALALAAVAGAFAATAVSGLYAATVKPIFVVTEIDEITDADGFKQTFQRKDVRAAVEAMTEDGRYIVRTDSAVALDGPPPKSFVIISFQNMKKAKSYSDSMKEFTAARLKTTKSRSFIVEGL
;
A
#
# COMPACT_ATOMS: atom_id res chain seq x y z
N MET A 1 27.55 -4.75 -14.34
CA MET A 1 28.02 -4.80 -14.27
C MET A 1 28.66 -4.95 -14.38
N LYS A 2 28.52 -4.74 -13.95
CA LYS A 2 29.35 -4.76 -13.69
C LYS A 2 29.77 -4.18 -13.69
N ARG A 3 29.86 -3.78 -13.33
CA ARG A 3 30.45 -3.17 -13.00
C ARG A 3 30.44 -2.43 -12.87
N TYR A 4 30.38 -2.15 -12.57
CA TYR A 4 30.72 -1.52 -12.15
C TYR A 4 30.59 -1.37 -11.68
N PHE A 5 30.57 -1.48 -11.37
CA PHE A 5 30.91 -1.48 -10.60
C PHE A 5 31.48 -1.23 -10.31
N ALA A 6 31.67 -1.29 -10.36
CA ALA A 6 32.57 -0.92 -9.75
C ALA A 6 32.91 0.23 -9.88
N LEU A 7 32.81 0.77 -10.18
CA LEU A 7 32.95 1.57 -10.00
C LEU A 7 32.40 2.09 -9.79
N ALA A 8 32.21 1.92 -10.40
CA ALA A 8 31.55 2.58 -9.91
C ALA A 8 31.71 2.47 -8.67
N LEU A 9 32.23 2.08 -8.24
CA LEU A 9 32.42 1.90 -7.12
C LEU A 9 33.22 2.78 -6.59
N ALA A 10 33.95 3.02 -7.21
CA ALA A 10 34.88 3.78 -6.62
C ALA A 10 34.54 5.13 -6.66
N ALA A 11 34.30 5.43 -7.65
CA ALA A 11 33.95 6.71 -7.74
C ALA A 11 33.12 7.06 -6.85
N VAL A 12 33.23 6.74 -6.39
CA VAL A 12 32.42 6.70 -5.72
C VAL A 12 32.86 7.14 -4.47
N ALA A 13 34.01 7.41 -4.27
CA ALA A 13 34.41 7.72 -2.97
C ALA A 13 33.75 8.94 -2.46
N GLY A 14 33.88 10.00 -3.14
CA GLY A 14 33.30 11.20 -2.63
C GLY A 14 31.82 11.13 -2.71
N ALA A 15 31.38 10.83 -3.84
CA ALA A 15 29.99 10.69 -4.02
C ALA A 15 29.49 9.63 -3.12
N PHE A 16 30.35 8.81 -2.72
CA PHE A 16 30.02 7.78 -1.89
C PHE A 16 29.73 8.24 -0.48
N ALA A 17 30.42 9.18 0.02
CA ALA A 17 30.19 9.69 1.34
C ALA A 17 28.79 10.29 1.43
N ALA A 18 28.43 11.08 0.46
CA ALA A 18 27.11 11.67 0.43
C ALA A 18 26.04 10.59 0.28
N THR A 19 26.31 9.63 -0.54
CA THR A 19 25.37 8.54 -0.75
C THR A 19 25.22 7.71 0.52
N ALA A 20 26.31 7.47 1.21
CA ALA A 20 26.26 6.71 2.44
C ALA A 20 25.42 7.43 3.51
N VAL A 21 25.57 8.74 3.61
CA VAL A 21 24.79 9.51 4.56
C VAL A 21 23.31 9.45 4.20
N SER A 22 22.99 9.61 2.93
CA SER A 22 21.62 9.51 2.47
C SER A 22 21.07 8.10 2.69
N GLY A 23 21.88 7.09 2.46
CA GLY A 23 21.46 5.72 2.68
C GLY A 23 21.20 5.43 4.15
N LEU A 24 22.03 5.93 5.03
CA LEU A 24 21.82 5.77 6.45
C LEU A 24 20.54 6.46 6.91
N TYR A 25 20.32 7.66 6.41
CA TYR A 25 19.11 8.37 6.76
C TYR A 25 17.88 7.61 6.26
N ALA A 26 17.90 7.17 5.04
CA ALA A 26 16.79 6.42 4.47
C ALA A 26 16.56 5.10 5.23
N ALA A 27 17.64 4.49 5.72
CA ALA A 27 17.50 3.24 6.46
C ALA A 27 16.83 3.43 7.82
N THR A 28 16.79 4.66 8.33
CA THR A 28 16.10 4.93 9.60
C THR A 28 14.63 5.24 9.41
N VAL A 29 14.20 5.42 8.15
CA VAL A 29 12.82 5.72 7.82
C VAL A 29 12.19 4.46 7.25
N LYS A 30 11.38 3.82 8.05
CA LYS A 30 10.72 2.58 7.63
C LYS A 30 9.44 2.88 6.87
N PRO A 31 9.18 2.15 5.81
CA PRO A 31 7.93 2.33 5.07
C PRO A 31 6.74 1.86 5.90
N ILE A 32 5.63 2.53 5.73
CA ILE A 32 4.38 2.17 6.40
C ILE A 32 3.40 1.72 5.33
N PHE A 33 2.77 0.59 5.54
CA PHE A 33 1.82 0.05 4.57
C PHE A 33 0.44 -0.12 5.18
N VAL A 34 -0.58 0.25 4.43
CA VAL A 34 -1.95 -0.12 4.73
C VAL A 34 -2.29 -1.31 3.84
N VAL A 35 -2.64 -2.41 4.46
CA VAL A 35 -2.96 -3.67 3.76
C VAL A 35 -4.45 -3.93 3.89
N THR A 36 -5.11 -4.21 2.79
CA THR A 36 -6.52 -4.58 2.79
C THR A 36 -6.70 -5.90 2.05
N GLU A 37 -7.34 -6.86 2.70
CA GLU A 37 -7.65 -8.15 2.12
C GLU A 37 -9.17 -8.31 2.06
N ILE A 38 -9.71 -8.66 0.92
CA ILE A 38 -11.10 -9.02 0.77
C ILE A 38 -11.14 -10.51 0.46
N ASP A 39 -11.65 -11.29 1.41
CA ASP A 39 -11.69 -12.75 1.26
C ASP A 39 -12.93 -13.22 0.53
N GLU A 40 -14.03 -12.49 0.73
CA GLU A 40 -15.31 -12.86 0.14
C GLU A 40 -16.19 -11.62 -0.01
N ILE A 41 -16.88 -11.52 -1.14
CA ILE A 41 -17.88 -10.48 -1.35
C ILE A 41 -19.23 -11.14 -1.03
N THR A 42 -19.84 -10.73 0.10
CA THR A 42 -21.07 -11.33 0.59
C THR A 42 -22.32 -10.68 0.04
N ASP A 43 -22.21 -9.44 -0.43
CA ASP A 43 -23.29 -8.70 -1.07
C ASP A 43 -22.73 -8.02 -2.31
N ALA A 44 -22.76 -8.73 -3.42
CA ALA A 44 -22.16 -8.26 -4.67
C ALA A 44 -22.82 -6.98 -5.18
N ASP A 45 -24.14 -6.89 -5.09
CA ASP A 45 -24.86 -5.72 -5.58
C ASP A 45 -24.57 -4.49 -4.72
N GLY A 46 -24.59 -4.65 -3.40
CA GLY A 46 -24.26 -3.57 -2.48
C GLY A 46 -22.83 -3.09 -2.65
N PHE A 47 -21.92 -4.03 -2.84
CA PHE A 47 -20.50 -3.71 -3.06
C PHE A 47 -20.35 -2.91 -4.36
N LYS A 48 -20.96 -3.37 -5.43
CA LYS A 48 -20.93 -2.68 -6.72
C LYS A 48 -21.54 -1.30 -6.62
N GLN A 49 -22.71 -1.20 -6.02
CA GLN A 49 -23.41 0.08 -5.89
C GLN A 49 -22.56 1.10 -5.14
N THR A 50 -21.83 0.67 -4.12
CA THR A 50 -21.00 1.58 -3.35
C THR A 50 -19.71 1.94 -4.09
N PHE A 51 -18.97 0.93 -4.54
CA PHE A 51 -17.59 1.16 -5.00
C PHE A 51 -17.45 1.42 -6.49
N GLN A 52 -18.53 1.29 -7.26
CA GLN A 52 -18.52 1.66 -8.67
C GLN A 52 -19.13 3.05 -8.92
N ARG A 53 -19.68 3.68 -7.89
CA ARG A 53 -20.20 5.04 -8.05
C ARG A 53 -19.05 5.99 -8.33
N LYS A 54 -19.31 6.93 -9.23
CA LYS A 54 -18.30 7.88 -9.67
C LYS A 54 -17.79 8.75 -8.55
N ASP A 55 -18.71 9.24 -7.70
CA ASP A 55 -18.35 10.09 -6.58
C ASP A 55 -17.51 9.35 -5.54
N VAL A 56 -17.80 8.08 -5.30
CA VAL A 56 -17.03 7.26 -4.37
C VAL A 56 -15.63 7.03 -4.92
N ARG A 57 -15.54 6.70 -6.20
CA ARG A 57 -14.23 6.45 -6.82
C ARG A 57 -13.34 7.69 -6.79
N ALA A 58 -13.92 8.83 -7.07
CA ALA A 58 -13.17 10.10 -7.01
C ALA A 58 -12.72 10.40 -5.58
N ALA A 59 -13.58 10.15 -4.59
CA ALA A 59 -13.23 10.37 -3.20
C ALA A 59 -12.10 9.44 -2.74
N VAL A 60 -12.18 8.17 -3.11
CA VAL A 60 -11.13 7.21 -2.77
C VAL A 60 -9.80 7.62 -3.40
N GLU A 61 -9.85 8.06 -4.66
CA GLU A 61 -8.66 8.51 -5.36
C GLU A 61 -8.02 9.71 -4.65
N ALA A 62 -8.85 10.67 -4.26
CA ALA A 62 -8.37 11.85 -3.56
C ALA A 62 -7.76 11.50 -2.19
N MET A 63 -8.35 10.55 -1.49
CA MET A 63 -7.86 10.12 -0.18
C MET A 63 -6.55 9.35 -0.27
N THR A 64 -6.27 8.74 -1.41
CA THR A 64 -5.02 7.99 -1.60
C THR A 64 -3.92 8.85 -2.19
N GLU A 65 -4.15 10.15 -2.35
CA GLU A 65 -3.18 11.06 -2.97
C GLU A 65 -1.80 11.02 -2.30
N ASP A 66 -1.75 10.93 -0.98
CA ASP A 66 -0.49 10.86 -0.24
C ASP A 66 0.10 9.45 -0.20
N GLY A 67 -0.59 8.48 -0.75
CA GLY A 67 -0.15 7.09 -0.74
C GLY A 67 0.21 6.63 -2.13
N ARG A 68 0.85 5.48 -2.19
CA ARG A 68 1.21 4.87 -3.46
C ARG A 68 0.83 3.39 -3.44
N TYR A 69 0.11 2.96 -4.45
CA TYR A 69 -0.22 1.54 -4.57
C TYR A 69 1.03 0.73 -4.85
N ILE A 70 1.29 -0.25 -4.01
CA ILE A 70 2.38 -1.21 -4.19
C ILE A 70 1.83 -2.49 -4.81
N VAL A 71 0.68 -2.94 -4.32
CA VAL A 71 -0.02 -4.10 -4.85
C VAL A 71 -1.49 -3.74 -4.95
N ARG A 72 -2.10 -4.14 -6.05
CA ARG A 72 -3.54 -3.99 -6.24
C ARG A 72 -3.95 -5.07 -7.22
N THR A 73 -4.58 -6.12 -6.72
CA THR A 73 -4.87 -7.28 -7.55
C THR A 73 -6.12 -8.02 -7.11
N ASP A 74 -6.79 -8.61 -8.08
CA ASP A 74 -7.88 -9.56 -7.85
C ASP A 74 -7.46 -10.98 -8.25
N SER A 75 -6.15 -11.18 -8.46
CA SER A 75 -5.62 -12.44 -9.03
C SER A 75 -4.52 -13.03 -8.15
N ALA A 76 -4.81 -13.23 -6.88
CA ALA A 76 -3.86 -13.91 -6.01
C ALA A 76 -3.87 -15.40 -6.30
N VAL A 77 -2.69 -16.02 -6.28
CA VAL A 77 -2.52 -17.46 -6.50
C VAL A 77 -2.23 -18.12 -5.15
N ALA A 78 -2.99 -19.14 -4.83
CA ALA A 78 -2.85 -19.83 -3.55
C ALA A 78 -1.57 -20.66 -3.51
N LEU A 79 -0.90 -20.60 -2.38
CA LEU A 79 0.17 -21.56 -2.04
C LEU A 79 -0.34 -22.46 -0.93
N ASP A 80 -0.97 -21.87 0.08
CA ASP A 80 -1.56 -22.59 1.20
C ASP A 80 -2.91 -21.94 1.49
N GLY A 81 -3.95 -22.72 1.52
CA GLY A 81 -5.29 -22.22 1.79
C GLY A 81 -5.84 -21.35 0.65
N PRO A 82 -7.04 -20.86 0.80
CA PRO A 82 -7.67 -20.06 -0.26
C PRO A 82 -7.06 -18.65 -0.31
N PRO A 83 -6.81 -18.14 -1.52
CA PRO A 83 -6.28 -16.78 -1.66
C PRO A 83 -7.39 -15.75 -1.46
N PRO A 84 -7.02 -14.51 -1.10
CA PRO A 84 -8.03 -13.45 -1.04
C PRO A 84 -8.59 -13.16 -2.43
N LYS A 85 -9.82 -12.69 -2.48
CA LYS A 85 -10.46 -12.26 -3.73
C LYS A 85 -9.85 -10.97 -4.24
N SER A 86 -9.45 -10.10 -3.34
CA SER A 86 -8.83 -8.83 -3.68
C SER A 86 -7.79 -8.47 -2.63
N PHE A 87 -6.70 -7.89 -3.05
CA PHE A 87 -5.60 -7.58 -2.16
C PHE A 87 -4.98 -6.25 -2.56
N VAL A 88 -4.84 -5.36 -1.59
CA VAL A 88 -4.31 -4.02 -1.84
C VAL A 88 -3.29 -3.67 -0.78
N ILE A 89 -2.15 -3.14 -1.20
CA ILE A 89 -1.15 -2.55 -0.31
C ILE A 89 -0.88 -1.14 -0.79
N ILE A 90 -1.03 -0.17 0.11
CA ILE A 90 -0.73 1.23 -0.16
C ILE A 90 0.39 1.64 0.79
N SER A 91 1.44 2.24 0.23
CA SER A 91 2.58 2.73 1.00
C SER A 91 2.38 4.19 1.37
N PHE A 92 2.73 4.54 2.61
CA PHE A 92 2.71 5.92 3.09
C PHE A 92 4.06 6.28 3.69
N GLN A 93 4.39 7.57 3.69
CA GLN A 93 5.67 8.05 4.18
C GLN A 93 5.85 7.85 5.68
N ASN A 94 4.77 7.91 6.44
CA ASN A 94 4.83 7.77 7.89
C ASN A 94 3.49 7.32 8.45
N MET A 95 3.50 6.96 9.71
CA MET A 95 2.33 6.45 10.42
C MET A 95 1.20 7.49 10.47
N LYS A 96 1.55 8.76 10.61
CA LYS A 96 0.56 9.82 10.68
C LYS A 96 -0.28 9.88 9.40
N LYS A 97 0.37 9.81 8.25
CA LYS A 97 -0.33 9.84 6.96
C LYS A 97 -1.17 8.59 6.73
N ALA A 98 -0.66 7.42 7.14
CA ALA A 98 -1.41 6.18 7.05
C ALA A 98 -2.67 6.23 7.91
N LYS A 99 -2.56 6.72 9.13
CA LYS A 99 -3.71 6.85 10.01
C LYS A 99 -4.70 7.89 9.52
N SER A 100 -4.21 8.98 8.97
CA SER A 100 -5.06 10.03 8.39
C SER A 100 -5.87 9.47 7.22
N TYR A 101 -5.22 8.68 6.36
CA TYR A 101 -5.91 7.99 5.29
C TYR A 101 -6.99 7.06 5.84
N SER A 102 -6.65 6.25 6.83
CA SER A 102 -7.58 5.31 7.43
C SER A 102 -8.80 6.03 8.02
N ASP A 103 -8.57 7.15 8.71
CA ASP A 103 -9.66 7.95 9.27
C ASP A 103 -10.55 8.54 8.18
N SER A 104 -9.97 8.99 7.09
CA SER A 104 -10.72 9.53 5.95
C SER A 104 -11.58 8.47 5.29
N MET A 105 -11.20 7.20 5.41
CA MET A 105 -11.88 6.08 4.74
C MET A 105 -12.94 5.41 5.61
N LYS A 106 -13.28 5.98 6.75
CA LYS A 106 -14.23 5.35 7.69
C LYS A 106 -15.55 4.92 7.06
N GLU A 107 -16.15 5.78 6.26
CA GLU A 107 -17.43 5.47 5.62
C GLU A 107 -17.30 4.33 4.62
N PHE A 108 -16.22 4.35 3.85
CA PHE A 108 -15.98 3.30 2.87
C PHE A 108 -15.60 1.98 3.53
N THR A 109 -14.90 2.04 4.65
CA THR A 109 -14.60 0.88 5.46
C THR A 109 -15.89 0.26 6.00
N ALA A 110 -16.80 1.07 6.50
CA ALA A 110 -18.10 0.58 6.98
C ALA A 110 -18.89 -0.10 5.86
N ALA A 111 -18.91 0.50 4.68
CA ALA A 111 -19.60 -0.09 3.52
C ALA A 111 -18.92 -1.39 3.08
N ARG A 112 -17.60 -1.44 3.10
CA ARG A 112 -16.85 -2.65 2.75
C ARG A 112 -17.16 -3.78 3.73
N LEU A 113 -17.18 -3.48 5.02
CA LEU A 113 -17.45 -4.49 6.05
C LEU A 113 -18.88 -5.02 5.99
N LYS A 114 -19.82 -4.22 5.49
CA LYS A 114 -21.21 -4.67 5.30
C LYS A 114 -21.36 -5.62 4.12
N THR A 115 -20.52 -5.49 3.12
CA THR A 115 -20.70 -6.19 1.84
C THR A 115 -19.63 -7.25 1.57
N THR A 116 -18.67 -7.39 2.46
CA THR A 116 -17.56 -8.34 2.28
C THR A 116 -17.15 -8.94 3.60
N LYS A 117 -16.40 -10.05 3.51
CA LYS A 117 -15.56 -10.53 4.60
C LYS A 117 -14.16 -10.06 4.28
N SER A 118 -13.71 -9.08 5.02
CA SER A 118 -12.44 -8.41 4.72
C SER A 118 -11.84 -7.81 5.97
N ARG A 119 -10.59 -7.42 5.86
CA ARG A 119 -9.90 -6.73 6.95
C ARG A 119 -8.85 -5.78 6.39
N SER A 120 -8.49 -4.79 7.19
CA SER A 120 -7.46 -3.85 6.84
C SER A 120 -6.60 -3.58 8.07
N PHE A 121 -5.31 -3.41 7.87
CA PHE A 121 -4.39 -3.18 8.98
C PHE A 121 -3.16 -2.41 8.47
N ILE A 122 -2.43 -1.84 9.43
CA ILE A 122 -1.21 -1.10 9.12
C ILE A 122 -0.02 -1.95 9.57
N VAL A 123 0.99 -2.05 8.73
CA VAL A 123 2.24 -2.72 9.08
C VAL A 123 3.41 -1.80 8.78
N GLU A 124 4.46 -1.95 9.57
CA GLU A 124 5.70 -1.25 9.36
C GLU A 124 6.64 -2.18 8.62
N GLY A 125 7.25 -1.69 7.56
CA GLY A 125 8.20 -2.49 6.79
C GLY A 125 9.60 -2.42 7.34
N LEU A 126 10.53 -3.00 6.59
CA LEU A 126 11.95 -3.04 6.98
C LEU A 126 12.67 -1.74 6.71
#